data_d7e1e82b85d463157d7b217ca24d7198
#
_entry.id   d7e1e82b85d463157d7b217ca24d7198
#
_cell.length_a   1.000
_cell.length_b   1.000
_cell.length_c   1.000
_cell.angle_alpha   90.00
_cell.angle_beta   90.00
_cell.angle_gamma   90.00
#
_symmetry.space_group_name_H-M   'P 1'
#
loop_
_entity.id
_entity.type
_entity.pdbx_description
1 polymer ?
#
loop_
_entity_poly.entity_id
_entity_poly.type
_entity_poly.pdbx_seq_one_letter_code
_entity_poly.pdbx_strand_id
1 'polypeptide(L)'
;MKTGWKIFATFLLCISIDLKEQKQDLATNNGIETVEKLQNLTATENASETSLSQENLKKKVYVIPVRDDIMPPILYVIRRGVKEAMEANAECIIIDMNTNGGRVDITEEIFGIINKFKGKTVTYVNKDAYSAGAFIAVSTDQIYMAPQSVIGAAAPIMMGPGGGAAELPSTMEAKMNSAIRAKIRTQAEKNGYAIDVIEAMVDKSKTLERDSKIICAKDEILTLTNIEAATKYGEGQTPLLSTGTVESIDALIEKLGYTGAKRVDIKPLGAEELGSWISS
;
A
#
# COMPACT_ATOMS: atom_id res chain seq x y z
N MET A 1 16.97 12.44 12.52
CA MET A 1 16.22 11.64 13.51
C MET A 1 16.06 12.32 14.88
N LYS A 2 15.87 13.64 14.98
CA LYS A 2 15.67 14.35 16.27
C LYS A 2 14.54 15.39 16.23
N THR A 3 13.82 15.53 15.14
CA THR A 3 12.80 16.59 14.97
C THR A 3 11.38 16.17 15.38
N GLY A 4 11.01 14.90 15.26
CA GLY A 4 9.66 14.43 15.61
C GLY A 4 9.38 14.42 17.12
N TRP A 5 10.37 14.12 17.93
CA TRP A 5 10.22 14.12 19.40
C TRP A 5 10.10 15.54 19.99
N LYS A 6 10.70 16.54 19.35
CA LYS A 6 10.62 17.93 19.83
C LYS A 6 9.22 18.54 19.64
N ILE A 7 8.49 18.17 18.59
CA ILE A 7 7.13 18.68 18.36
C ILE A 7 6.16 18.08 19.38
N PHE A 8 6.30 16.79 19.72
CA PHE A 8 5.46 16.15 20.74
C PHE A 8 5.75 16.68 22.15
N ALA A 9 7.03 16.90 22.47
CA ALA A 9 7.44 17.47 23.75
C ALA A 9 7.00 18.95 23.87
N THR A 10 6.98 19.71 22.78
CA THR A 10 6.54 21.12 22.78
C THR A 10 5.03 21.21 22.95
N PHE A 11 4.25 20.27 22.36
CA PHE A 11 2.80 20.25 22.54
C PHE A 11 2.41 19.88 23.98
N LEU A 12 3.10 18.90 24.60
CA LEU A 12 2.90 18.57 26.01
C LEU A 12 3.33 19.71 26.94
N LEU A 13 4.39 20.45 26.58
CA LEU A 13 4.87 21.57 27.38
C LEU A 13 3.92 22.77 27.29
N CYS A 14 3.31 23.05 26.13
CA CYS A 14 2.30 24.09 25.99
C CYS A 14 1.04 23.78 26.82
N ILE A 15 0.57 22.52 26.79
CA ILE A 15 -0.58 22.10 27.62
C ILE A 15 -0.25 22.22 29.11
N SER A 16 0.99 21.93 29.52
CA SER A 16 1.44 22.04 30.92
C SER A 16 1.60 23.48 31.40
N ILE A 17 1.90 24.41 30.50
CA ILE A 17 2.03 25.86 30.84
C ILE A 17 0.64 26.50 30.94
N ASP A 18 -0.29 26.20 30.01
CA ASP A 18 -1.67 26.66 30.07
C ASP A 18 -2.39 26.17 31.35
N LEU A 19 -2.12 24.92 31.75
CA LEU A 19 -2.66 24.37 33.01
C LEU A 19 -2.11 25.04 34.28
N LYS A 20 -0.90 25.65 34.22
CA LYS A 20 -0.32 26.37 35.35
C LYS A 20 -0.84 27.80 35.45
N GLU A 21 -1.03 28.49 34.32
CA GLU A 21 -1.61 29.83 34.32
C GLU A 21 -3.12 29.81 34.71
N GLN A 22 -3.88 28.85 34.21
CA GLN A 22 -5.28 28.69 34.62
C GLN A 22 -5.48 28.28 36.08
N LYS A 23 -4.49 27.66 36.72
CA LYS A 23 -4.55 27.35 38.16
C LYS A 23 -4.45 28.60 39.07
N GLN A 24 -3.93 29.69 38.56
CA GLN A 24 -3.74 30.91 39.35
C GLN A 24 -4.98 31.83 39.33
N ASP A 25 -5.85 31.71 38.31
CA ASP A 25 -7.09 32.50 38.20
C ASP A 25 -8.35 31.81 38.73
N LEU A 26 -8.27 30.55 39.16
CA LEU A 26 -9.41 29.70 39.55
C LEU A 26 -9.55 29.56 41.09
N ALA A 27 -9.38 30.66 41.82
CA ALA A 27 -9.65 30.71 43.28
C ALA A 27 -11.13 30.97 43.59
N THR A 28 -12.09 30.64 42.71
CA THR A 28 -13.53 30.73 42.96
C THR A 28 -14.24 29.42 42.61
N ASN A 29 -15.32 29.12 43.30
CA ASN A 29 -16.07 27.85 43.30
C ASN A 29 -16.45 27.23 41.94
N ASN A 30 -16.26 27.91 40.80
CA ASN A 30 -16.48 27.38 39.48
C ASN A 30 -15.27 26.63 38.89
N GLY A 31 -14.09 26.72 39.52
CA GLY A 31 -12.85 26.11 39.03
C GLY A 31 -12.71 24.62 39.31
N ILE A 32 -13.34 24.13 40.38
CA ILE A 32 -13.22 22.71 40.76
C ILE A 32 -13.93 21.80 39.76
N GLU A 33 -15.10 22.21 39.29
CA GLU A 33 -15.88 21.44 38.32
C GLU A 33 -15.19 21.33 36.95
N THR A 34 -14.46 22.38 36.53
CA THR A 34 -13.72 22.42 35.29
C THR A 34 -12.45 21.56 35.34
N VAL A 35 -11.76 21.54 36.47
CA VAL A 35 -10.56 20.72 36.68
C VAL A 35 -10.91 19.22 36.75
N GLU A 36 -12.01 18.85 37.45
CA GLU A 36 -12.50 17.46 37.45
C GLU A 36 -12.93 16.98 36.04
N LYS A 37 -13.58 17.85 35.27
CA LYS A 37 -13.98 17.51 33.89
C LYS A 37 -12.78 17.34 32.97
N LEU A 38 -11.72 18.14 33.11
CA LEU A 38 -10.47 17.98 32.33
C LEU A 38 -9.69 16.74 32.79
N GLN A 39 -9.65 16.43 34.09
CA GLN A 39 -9.03 15.21 34.60
C GLN A 39 -9.77 13.95 34.16
N ASN A 40 -11.09 14.00 34.11
CA ASN A 40 -11.91 12.90 33.60
C ASN A 40 -11.76 12.69 32.07
N LEU A 41 -11.62 13.77 31.28
CA LEU A 41 -11.34 13.68 29.84
C LEU A 41 -9.97 13.06 29.58
N THR A 42 -8.92 13.51 30.25
CA THR A 42 -7.57 12.94 30.09
C THR A 42 -7.47 11.50 30.61
N ALA A 43 -8.19 11.14 31.67
CA ALA A 43 -8.27 9.77 32.16
C ALA A 43 -9.01 8.84 31.17
N THR A 44 -10.04 9.36 30.50
CA THR A 44 -10.81 8.59 29.50
C THR A 44 -10.01 8.40 28.21
N GLU A 45 -9.25 9.41 27.76
CA GLU A 45 -8.35 9.29 26.61
C GLU A 45 -7.21 8.29 26.89
N ASN A 46 -6.55 8.38 28.03
CA ASN A 46 -5.49 7.45 28.43
C ASN A 46 -6.01 6.02 28.60
N ALA A 47 -7.21 5.82 29.12
CA ALA A 47 -7.84 4.51 29.23
C ALA A 47 -8.20 3.92 27.86
N SER A 48 -8.64 4.76 26.91
CA SER A 48 -8.95 4.32 25.54
C SER A 48 -7.70 3.95 24.75
N GLU A 49 -6.62 4.73 24.86
CA GLU A 49 -5.34 4.41 24.23
C GLU A 49 -4.71 3.13 24.81
N THR A 50 -4.79 2.94 26.12
CA THR A 50 -4.29 1.72 26.78
C THR A 50 -5.11 0.49 26.38
N SER A 51 -6.42 0.60 26.22
CA SER A 51 -7.27 -0.51 25.78
C SER A 51 -7.03 -0.87 24.31
N LEU A 52 -6.88 0.11 23.44
CA LEU A 52 -6.55 -0.08 22.03
C LEU A 52 -5.17 -0.72 21.85
N SER A 53 -4.18 -0.31 22.64
CA SER A 53 -2.84 -0.92 22.58
C SER A 53 -2.85 -2.38 23.06
N GLN A 54 -3.61 -2.72 24.09
CA GLN A 54 -3.75 -4.11 24.57
C GLN A 54 -4.53 -4.99 23.59
N GLU A 55 -5.52 -4.47 22.90
CA GLU A 55 -6.22 -5.19 21.83
C GLU A 55 -5.30 -5.44 20.64
N ASN A 56 -4.50 -4.46 20.25
CA ASN A 56 -3.55 -4.61 19.15
C ASN A 56 -2.45 -5.64 19.41
N LEU A 57 -2.04 -5.86 20.67
CA LEU A 57 -1.05 -6.89 21.02
C LEU A 57 -1.49 -8.32 20.62
N LYS A 58 -2.79 -8.54 20.40
CA LYS A 58 -3.33 -9.81 19.91
C LYS A 58 -3.40 -9.88 18.39
N LYS A 59 -3.35 -8.75 17.71
CA LYS A 59 -3.44 -8.66 16.24
C LYS A 59 -2.14 -9.11 15.59
N LYS A 60 -2.24 -9.62 14.38
CA LYS A 60 -1.10 -10.07 13.58
C LYS A 60 -1.13 -9.40 12.22
N VAL A 61 0.03 -8.92 11.79
CA VAL A 61 0.26 -8.36 10.46
C VAL A 61 1.31 -9.21 9.76
N TYR A 62 0.95 -9.82 8.65
CA TYR A 62 1.85 -10.65 7.86
C TYR A 62 2.48 -9.82 6.75
N VAL A 63 3.80 -9.88 6.62
CA VAL A 63 4.56 -9.22 5.56
C VAL A 63 5.06 -10.27 4.59
N ILE A 64 4.63 -10.18 3.33
CA ILE A 64 4.93 -11.14 2.27
C ILE A 64 5.85 -10.46 1.25
N PRO A 65 7.12 -10.88 1.14
CA PRO A 65 8.06 -10.25 0.23
C PRO A 65 7.79 -10.66 -1.22
N VAL A 66 7.86 -9.67 -2.13
CA VAL A 66 7.92 -9.84 -3.57
C VAL A 66 9.16 -9.09 -4.03
N ARG A 67 10.28 -9.80 -4.19
CA ARG A 67 11.61 -9.21 -4.42
C ARG A 67 12.22 -9.55 -5.77
N ASP A 68 11.57 -10.42 -6.52
CA ASP A 68 12.03 -10.91 -7.82
C ASP A 68 10.94 -10.73 -8.87
N ASP A 69 11.21 -11.19 -10.09
CA ASP A 69 10.23 -11.24 -11.16
C ASP A 69 9.04 -12.15 -10.80
N ILE A 70 7.86 -11.79 -11.29
CA ILE A 70 6.61 -12.51 -11.03
C ILE A 70 6.61 -13.81 -11.82
N MET A 71 7.24 -14.82 -11.23
CA MET A 71 7.44 -16.17 -11.73
C MET A 71 6.90 -17.19 -10.71
N PRO A 72 6.83 -18.50 -11.05
CA PRO A 72 6.29 -19.51 -10.12
C PRO A 72 6.86 -19.49 -8.70
N PRO A 73 8.15 -19.21 -8.43
CA PRO A 73 8.65 -19.13 -7.07
C PRO A 73 7.93 -18.08 -6.21
N ILE A 74 7.72 -16.89 -6.75
CA ILE A 74 6.99 -15.80 -6.06
C ILE A 74 5.54 -16.18 -5.80
N LEU A 75 4.88 -16.87 -6.72
CA LEU A 75 3.53 -17.40 -6.51
C LEU A 75 3.46 -18.32 -5.28
N TYR A 76 4.45 -19.18 -5.09
CA TYR A 76 4.49 -20.11 -3.94
C TYR A 76 4.69 -19.33 -2.63
N VAL A 77 5.57 -18.34 -2.60
CA VAL A 77 5.79 -17.47 -1.42
C VAL A 77 4.49 -16.76 -1.03
N ILE A 78 3.80 -16.13 -2.00
CA ILE A 78 2.53 -15.42 -1.75
C ILE A 78 1.45 -16.41 -1.30
N ARG A 79 1.31 -17.56 -1.96
CA ARG A 79 0.31 -18.58 -1.61
C ARG A 79 0.50 -19.07 -0.19
N ARG A 80 1.72 -19.39 0.20
CA ARG A 80 2.06 -19.82 1.55
C ARG A 80 1.83 -18.71 2.56
N GLY A 81 2.31 -17.51 2.32
CA GLY A 81 2.16 -16.36 3.22
C GLY A 81 0.70 -16.00 3.47
N VAL A 82 -0.14 -15.97 2.43
CA VAL A 82 -1.58 -15.73 2.58
C VAL A 82 -2.26 -16.87 3.34
N LYS A 83 -1.88 -18.12 3.07
CA LYS A 83 -2.42 -19.29 3.80
C LYS A 83 -2.06 -19.20 5.29
N GLU A 84 -0.81 -18.98 5.63
CA GLU A 84 -0.36 -18.84 7.03
C GLU A 84 -1.07 -17.66 7.74
N ALA A 85 -1.25 -16.53 7.04
CA ALA A 85 -1.99 -15.39 7.57
C ALA A 85 -3.45 -15.73 7.86
N MET A 86 -4.11 -16.48 6.97
CA MET A 86 -5.50 -16.94 7.16
C MET A 86 -5.62 -17.91 8.33
N GLU A 87 -4.72 -18.91 8.44
CA GLU A 87 -4.69 -19.89 9.53
C GLU A 87 -4.41 -19.22 10.88
N ALA A 88 -3.64 -18.14 10.87
CA ALA A 88 -3.33 -17.36 12.07
C ALA A 88 -4.41 -16.33 12.44
N ASN A 89 -5.49 -16.21 11.66
CA ASN A 89 -6.50 -15.15 11.76
C ASN A 89 -5.86 -13.76 11.80
N ALA A 90 -4.94 -13.48 10.86
CA ALA A 90 -4.30 -12.18 10.76
C ALA A 90 -5.29 -11.11 10.30
N GLU A 91 -5.16 -9.91 10.85
CA GLU A 91 -6.00 -8.77 10.48
C GLU A 91 -5.55 -8.12 9.17
N CYS A 92 -4.25 -8.21 8.87
CA CYS A 92 -3.68 -7.54 7.70
C CYS A 92 -2.58 -8.38 7.05
N ILE A 93 -2.53 -8.34 5.72
CA ILE A 93 -1.36 -8.74 4.94
C ILE A 93 -0.78 -7.51 4.24
N ILE A 94 0.55 -7.40 4.24
CA ILE A 94 1.30 -6.39 3.51
C ILE A 94 2.16 -7.10 2.46
N ILE A 95 1.92 -6.81 1.19
CA ILE A 95 2.79 -7.23 0.09
C ILE A 95 3.95 -6.23 0.00
N ASP A 96 5.14 -6.64 0.38
CA ASP A 96 6.35 -5.82 0.34
C ASP A 96 7.01 -5.96 -1.05
N MET A 97 6.76 -4.97 -1.91
CA MET A 97 6.93 -5.03 -3.35
C MET A 97 8.21 -4.35 -3.83
N ASN A 98 9.04 -5.11 -4.58
CA ASN A 98 10.12 -4.59 -5.41
C ASN A 98 10.34 -5.57 -6.57
N THR A 99 9.75 -5.29 -7.75
CA THR A 99 9.77 -6.19 -8.91
C THR A 99 9.74 -5.42 -10.23
N ASN A 100 10.39 -5.97 -11.25
CA ASN A 100 10.30 -5.48 -12.62
C ASN A 100 9.04 -5.99 -13.37
N GLY A 101 8.31 -6.90 -12.78
CA GLY A 101 7.13 -7.50 -13.39
C GLY A 101 7.26 -9.01 -13.61
N GLY A 102 6.66 -9.52 -14.66
CA GLY A 102 6.75 -10.94 -15.01
C GLY A 102 5.49 -11.48 -15.69
N ARG A 103 5.17 -12.72 -15.46
CA ARG A 103 4.14 -13.48 -16.20
C ARG A 103 2.73 -13.06 -15.82
N VAL A 104 1.90 -12.83 -16.83
CA VAL A 104 0.49 -12.42 -16.65
C VAL A 104 -0.34 -13.56 -16.04
N ASP A 105 -0.14 -14.79 -16.45
CA ASP A 105 -0.86 -15.95 -15.90
C ASP A 105 -0.58 -16.17 -14.41
N ILE A 106 0.67 -16.01 -13.99
CA ILE A 106 1.07 -16.04 -12.57
C ILE A 106 0.42 -14.89 -11.79
N THR A 107 0.38 -13.69 -12.41
CA THR A 107 -0.28 -12.51 -11.80
C THR A 107 -1.77 -12.77 -11.54
N GLU A 108 -2.47 -13.40 -12.50
CA GLU A 108 -3.87 -13.75 -12.33
C GLU A 108 -4.11 -14.76 -11.19
N GLU A 109 -3.24 -15.75 -11.05
CA GLU A 109 -3.30 -16.66 -9.90
C GLU A 109 -3.11 -15.94 -8.58
N ILE A 110 -2.17 -14.96 -8.53
CA ILE A 110 -1.91 -14.14 -7.35
C ILE A 110 -3.16 -13.33 -6.98
N PHE A 111 -3.89 -12.74 -7.94
CA PHE A 111 -5.17 -12.07 -7.66
C PHE A 111 -6.15 -13.01 -6.95
N GLY A 112 -6.28 -14.24 -7.48
CA GLY A 112 -7.15 -15.26 -6.88
C GLY A 112 -6.76 -15.65 -5.46
N ILE A 113 -5.47 -15.58 -5.12
CA ILE A 113 -4.96 -15.88 -3.78
C ILE A 113 -5.22 -14.71 -2.82
N ILE A 114 -4.83 -13.49 -3.20
CA ILE A 114 -5.03 -12.28 -2.37
C ILE A 114 -6.52 -12.08 -2.09
N ASN A 115 -7.38 -12.27 -3.09
CA ASN A 115 -8.83 -12.11 -2.96
C ASN A 115 -9.50 -13.10 -1.98
N LYS A 116 -8.84 -14.17 -1.56
CA LYS A 116 -9.34 -15.11 -0.54
C LYS A 116 -9.15 -14.59 0.88
N PHE A 117 -8.18 -13.71 1.08
CA PHE A 117 -7.94 -13.12 2.39
C PHE A 117 -9.10 -12.19 2.77
N LYS A 118 -9.59 -12.29 4.00
CA LYS A 118 -10.76 -11.53 4.47
C LYS A 118 -10.42 -10.31 5.32
N GLY A 119 -9.18 -10.24 5.78
CA GLY A 119 -8.64 -9.07 6.46
C GLY A 119 -8.19 -8.00 5.47
N LYS A 120 -7.53 -6.97 5.97
CA LYS A 120 -7.02 -5.86 5.17
C LYS A 120 -5.84 -6.29 4.32
N THR A 121 -5.86 -5.93 3.05
CA THR A 121 -4.76 -6.18 2.12
C THR A 121 -4.08 -4.87 1.73
N VAL A 122 -2.76 -4.80 1.82
CA VAL A 122 -2.00 -3.59 1.52
C VAL A 122 -0.78 -3.94 0.68
N THR A 123 -0.51 -3.17 -0.36
CA THR A 123 0.79 -3.21 -1.02
C THR A 123 1.65 -2.04 -0.54
N TYR A 124 2.87 -2.35 -0.12
CA TYR A 124 3.93 -1.40 0.14
C TYR A 124 4.96 -1.47 -0.97
N VAL A 125 4.96 -0.49 -1.86
CA VAL A 125 5.96 -0.40 -2.92
C VAL A 125 7.26 0.11 -2.31
N ASN A 126 8.16 -0.81 -2.01
CA ASN A 126 9.43 -0.55 -1.35
C ASN A 126 10.42 0.19 -2.27
N LYS A 127 10.47 -0.22 -3.55
CA LYS A 127 11.29 0.42 -4.57
C LYS A 127 10.55 0.50 -5.91
N ASP A 128 10.36 -0.62 -6.59
CA ASP A 128 9.77 -0.66 -7.92
C ASP A 128 8.57 -1.62 -7.96
N ALA A 129 7.50 -1.22 -8.63
CA ALA A 129 6.33 -2.05 -8.93
C ALA A 129 5.97 -1.87 -10.41
N TYR A 130 6.81 -2.43 -11.29
CA TYR A 130 6.59 -2.37 -12.73
C TYR A 130 5.71 -3.51 -13.22
N SER A 131 5.00 -3.29 -14.33
CA SER A 131 4.28 -4.32 -15.07
C SER A 131 3.33 -5.14 -14.18
N ALA A 132 3.54 -6.46 -14.06
CA ALA A 132 2.78 -7.34 -13.17
C ALA A 132 2.77 -6.87 -11.71
N GLY A 133 3.83 -6.21 -11.24
CA GLY A 133 3.90 -5.62 -9.90
C GLY A 133 2.83 -4.55 -9.67
N ALA A 134 2.62 -3.65 -10.64
CA ALA A 134 1.56 -2.65 -10.57
C ALA A 134 0.17 -3.31 -10.53
N PHE A 135 -0.02 -4.39 -11.28
CA PHE A 135 -1.28 -5.13 -11.29
C PHE A 135 -1.56 -5.80 -9.94
N ILE A 136 -0.54 -6.42 -9.34
CA ILE A 136 -0.66 -7.02 -8.00
C ILE A 136 -0.97 -5.93 -6.97
N ALA A 137 -0.33 -4.77 -7.05
CA ALA A 137 -0.60 -3.66 -6.15
C ALA A 137 -2.08 -3.23 -6.20
N VAL A 138 -2.65 -3.09 -7.41
CA VAL A 138 -4.07 -2.75 -7.61
C VAL A 138 -5.03 -3.84 -7.11
N SER A 139 -4.57 -5.08 -6.93
CA SER A 139 -5.38 -6.16 -6.37
C SER A 139 -5.55 -6.10 -4.85
N THR A 140 -4.87 -5.17 -4.17
CA THR A 140 -4.97 -4.93 -2.72
C THR A 140 -5.85 -3.72 -2.40
N ASP A 141 -6.39 -3.65 -1.18
CA ASP A 141 -7.30 -2.59 -0.76
C ASP A 141 -6.63 -1.21 -0.71
N GLN A 142 -5.32 -1.15 -0.43
CA GLN A 142 -4.56 0.10 -0.35
C GLN A 142 -3.14 -0.08 -0.88
N ILE A 143 -2.63 0.97 -1.52
CA ILE A 143 -1.25 1.08 -1.95
C ILE A 143 -0.57 2.19 -1.15
N TYR A 144 0.55 1.87 -0.53
CA TYR A 144 1.50 2.81 0.05
C TYR A 144 2.86 2.66 -0.64
N MET A 145 3.62 3.73 -0.67
CA MET A 145 4.89 3.76 -1.39
C MET A 145 6.02 4.27 -0.48
N ALA A 146 7.20 3.70 -0.62
CA ALA A 146 8.41 4.25 -0.01
C ALA A 146 8.83 5.55 -0.71
N PRO A 147 9.62 6.42 -0.06
CA PRO A 147 10.29 7.51 -0.76
C PRO A 147 11.11 7.01 -1.95
N GLN A 148 11.09 7.72 -3.06
CA GLN A 148 11.81 7.40 -4.30
C GLN A 148 11.39 6.09 -4.97
N SER A 149 10.23 5.54 -4.62
CA SER A 149 9.68 4.36 -5.29
C SER A 149 8.83 4.74 -6.50
N VAL A 150 8.62 3.76 -7.39
CA VAL A 150 7.94 3.95 -8.67
C VAL A 150 6.94 2.83 -8.92
N ILE A 151 5.81 3.14 -9.57
CA ILE A 151 4.77 2.18 -9.95
C ILE A 151 4.21 2.48 -11.33
N GLY A 152 3.96 1.45 -12.14
CA GLY A 152 3.34 1.58 -13.46
C GLY A 152 4.03 0.78 -14.55
N ALA A 153 4.21 1.36 -15.74
CA ALA A 153 4.85 0.75 -16.92
C ALA A 153 4.33 -0.66 -17.21
N ALA A 154 3.01 -0.84 -17.28
CA ALA A 154 2.36 -2.14 -17.30
C ALA A 154 1.84 -2.57 -18.69
N ALA A 155 2.34 -1.96 -19.77
CA ALA A 155 2.04 -2.39 -21.11
C ALA A 155 2.57 -3.84 -21.35
N PRO A 156 1.73 -4.76 -21.83
CA PRO A 156 2.15 -6.14 -22.05
C PRO A 156 3.22 -6.23 -23.15
N ILE A 157 4.24 -7.01 -22.89
CA ILE A 157 5.28 -7.33 -23.85
C ILE A 157 5.27 -8.85 -24.07
N MET A 158 5.21 -9.29 -25.34
CA MET A 158 5.41 -10.70 -25.68
C MET A 158 6.90 -10.97 -25.83
N MET A 159 7.35 -12.05 -25.20
CA MET A 159 8.73 -12.52 -25.35
C MET A 159 8.79 -13.53 -26.50
N GLY A 160 9.69 -13.30 -27.42
CA GLY A 160 9.99 -14.26 -28.52
C GLY A 160 10.88 -15.40 -28.03
N PRO A 161 11.07 -16.45 -28.87
CA PRO A 161 11.87 -17.61 -28.53
C PRO A 161 13.34 -17.31 -28.14
N GLY A 162 13.85 -16.14 -28.53
CA GLY A 162 15.20 -15.69 -28.20
C GLY A 162 15.30 -14.74 -27.01
N GLY A 163 14.23 -14.59 -26.22
CA GLY A 163 14.19 -13.69 -25.05
C GLY A 163 14.04 -12.19 -25.35
N GLY A 164 13.94 -11.80 -26.64
CA GLY A 164 13.65 -10.43 -27.04
C GLY A 164 12.14 -10.19 -27.20
N ALA A 165 11.72 -8.91 -27.27
CA ALA A 165 10.34 -8.57 -27.56
C ALA A 165 9.95 -9.09 -28.96
N ALA A 166 8.83 -9.82 -29.05
CA ALA A 166 8.26 -10.30 -30.29
C ALA A 166 7.26 -9.26 -30.82
N GLU A 167 7.39 -8.93 -32.11
CA GLU A 167 6.37 -8.17 -32.82
C GLU A 167 5.14 -9.05 -33.03
N LEU A 168 4.00 -8.60 -32.52
CA LEU A 168 2.71 -9.24 -32.77
C LEU A 168 1.97 -8.56 -33.92
N PRO A 169 1.17 -9.31 -34.69
CA PRO A 169 0.17 -8.68 -35.53
C PRO A 169 -0.72 -7.74 -34.71
N SER A 170 -0.97 -6.54 -35.23
CA SER A 170 -1.71 -5.47 -34.50
C SER A 170 -3.06 -5.93 -33.93
N THR A 171 -3.74 -6.84 -34.63
CA THR A 171 -5.01 -7.43 -34.15
C THR A 171 -4.83 -8.36 -32.96
N MET A 172 -3.72 -9.09 -32.85
CA MET A 172 -3.42 -9.96 -31.72
C MET A 172 -3.00 -9.14 -30.51
N GLU A 173 -2.15 -8.12 -30.72
CA GLU A 173 -1.77 -7.16 -29.68
C GLU A 173 -3.02 -6.46 -29.09
N ALA A 174 -3.92 -5.96 -29.94
CA ALA A 174 -5.15 -5.31 -29.51
C ALA A 174 -6.05 -6.25 -28.69
N LYS A 175 -6.19 -7.52 -29.07
CA LYS A 175 -6.96 -8.51 -28.31
C LYS A 175 -6.35 -8.77 -26.94
N MET A 176 -5.04 -8.96 -26.89
CA MET A 176 -4.30 -9.21 -25.65
C MET A 176 -4.41 -8.02 -24.69
N ASN A 177 -4.16 -6.81 -25.17
CA ASN A 177 -4.29 -5.58 -24.40
C ASN A 177 -5.72 -5.40 -23.88
N SER A 178 -6.72 -5.70 -24.70
CA SER A 178 -8.14 -5.64 -24.29
C SER A 178 -8.45 -6.64 -23.16
N ALA A 179 -7.97 -7.88 -23.26
CA ALA A 179 -8.19 -8.89 -22.24
C ALA A 179 -7.50 -8.54 -20.91
N ILE A 180 -6.26 -8.09 -20.95
CA ILE A 180 -5.50 -7.70 -19.75
C ILE A 180 -6.15 -6.48 -19.10
N ARG A 181 -6.52 -5.45 -19.87
CA ARG A 181 -7.26 -4.29 -19.35
C ARG A 181 -8.57 -4.69 -18.68
N ALA A 182 -9.32 -5.61 -19.26
CA ALA A 182 -10.56 -6.07 -18.62
C ALA A 182 -10.29 -6.71 -17.25
N LYS A 183 -9.28 -7.56 -17.15
CA LYS A 183 -8.92 -8.25 -15.91
C LYS A 183 -8.43 -7.30 -14.83
N ILE A 184 -7.54 -6.37 -15.18
CA ILE A 184 -7.04 -5.41 -14.17
C ILE A 184 -8.13 -4.43 -13.75
N ARG A 185 -9.03 -4.05 -14.66
CA ARG A 185 -10.20 -3.21 -14.35
C ARG A 185 -11.08 -3.84 -13.27
N THR A 186 -11.31 -5.16 -13.31
CA THR A 186 -12.10 -5.82 -12.26
C THR A 186 -11.45 -5.70 -10.88
N GLN A 187 -10.11 -5.67 -10.80
CA GLN A 187 -9.40 -5.45 -9.53
C GLN A 187 -9.51 -3.98 -9.09
N ALA A 188 -9.36 -3.05 -10.04
CA ALA A 188 -9.50 -1.61 -9.77
C ALA A 188 -10.91 -1.27 -9.28
N GLU A 189 -11.95 -1.78 -9.94
CA GLU A 189 -13.35 -1.60 -9.55
C GLU A 189 -13.62 -2.15 -8.14
N LYS A 190 -13.14 -3.37 -7.87
CA LYS A 190 -13.29 -4.02 -6.57
C LYS A 190 -12.68 -3.19 -5.42
N ASN A 191 -11.50 -2.63 -5.65
CA ASN A 191 -10.69 -1.98 -4.62
C ASN A 191 -10.82 -0.44 -4.64
N GLY A 192 -11.65 0.12 -5.54
CA GLY A 192 -11.96 1.55 -5.60
C GLY A 192 -10.87 2.43 -6.22
N TYR A 193 -9.99 1.85 -7.04
CA TYR A 193 -9.00 2.62 -7.80
C TYR A 193 -9.59 3.26 -9.05
N ALA A 194 -9.04 4.40 -9.47
CA ALA A 194 -9.44 5.10 -10.68
C ALA A 194 -9.08 4.27 -11.93
N ILE A 195 -10.10 3.83 -12.66
CA ILE A 195 -9.95 2.91 -13.82
C ILE A 195 -9.06 3.53 -14.90
N ASP A 196 -9.25 4.81 -15.19
CA ASP A 196 -8.51 5.51 -16.23
C ASP A 196 -7.01 5.65 -15.93
N VAL A 197 -6.64 5.76 -14.63
CA VAL A 197 -5.23 5.72 -14.18
C VAL A 197 -4.63 4.35 -14.51
N ILE A 198 -5.36 3.28 -14.19
CA ILE A 198 -4.88 1.92 -14.44
C ILE A 198 -4.83 1.61 -15.94
N GLU A 199 -5.81 2.08 -16.71
CA GLU A 199 -5.79 1.92 -18.17
C GLU A 199 -4.62 2.65 -18.84
N ALA A 200 -4.24 3.84 -18.34
CA ALA A 200 -3.08 4.58 -18.84
C ALA A 200 -1.74 3.89 -18.55
N MET A 201 -1.66 3.03 -17.54
CA MET A 201 -0.48 2.20 -17.28
C MET A 201 -0.32 1.05 -18.30
N VAL A 202 -1.41 0.67 -18.98
CA VAL A 202 -1.45 -0.51 -19.88
C VAL A 202 -1.46 -0.11 -21.35
N ASP A 203 -2.11 1.00 -21.69
CA ASP A 203 -2.47 1.36 -23.07
C ASP A 203 -2.02 2.77 -23.41
N LYS A 204 -0.99 2.85 -24.25
CA LYS A 204 -0.42 4.12 -24.76
C LYS A 204 -1.39 4.98 -25.55
N SER A 205 -2.54 4.44 -26.01
CA SER A 205 -3.56 5.24 -26.68
C SER A 205 -4.37 6.11 -25.72
N LYS A 206 -4.23 5.91 -24.44
CA LYS A 206 -4.96 6.63 -23.39
C LYS A 206 -4.24 7.93 -23.03
N THR A 207 -5.02 8.98 -22.90
CA THR A 207 -4.57 10.23 -22.27
C THR A 207 -5.18 10.32 -20.89
N LEU A 208 -4.40 10.65 -19.89
CA LEU A 208 -4.87 10.88 -18.54
C LEU A 208 -4.74 12.36 -18.18
N GLU A 209 -5.86 12.97 -17.81
CA GLU A 209 -5.92 14.37 -17.41
C GLU A 209 -6.58 14.50 -16.03
N ARG A 210 -6.08 15.41 -15.20
CA ARG A 210 -6.65 15.80 -13.91
C ARG A 210 -6.51 17.30 -13.72
N ASP A 211 -7.59 17.96 -13.31
CA ASP A 211 -7.63 19.42 -13.05
C ASP A 211 -7.00 20.24 -14.20
N SER A 212 -7.36 19.90 -15.45
CA SER A 212 -6.82 20.50 -16.69
C SER A 212 -5.31 20.35 -16.88
N LYS A 213 -4.68 19.41 -16.18
CA LYS A 213 -3.26 19.05 -16.35
C LYS A 213 -3.16 17.66 -16.95
N ILE A 214 -2.38 17.54 -18.03
CA ILE A 214 -2.05 16.24 -18.63
C ILE A 214 -1.07 15.54 -17.70
N ILE A 215 -1.48 14.37 -17.19
CA ILE A 215 -0.66 13.48 -16.33
C ILE A 215 0.08 12.45 -17.19
N CYS A 216 -0.59 11.93 -18.22
CA CYS A 216 0.00 11.02 -19.20
C CYS A 216 -0.50 11.42 -20.59
N ALA A 217 0.41 11.74 -21.50
CA ALA A 217 0.04 12.09 -22.86
C ALA A 217 -0.26 10.85 -23.71
N LYS A 218 -0.93 11.05 -24.82
CA LYS A 218 -1.12 10.00 -25.81
C LYS A 218 0.24 9.50 -26.31
N ASP A 219 0.32 8.20 -26.57
CA ASP A 219 1.51 7.47 -26.99
C ASP A 219 2.57 7.26 -25.90
N GLU A 220 2.25 7.63 -24.63
CA GLU A 220 3.03 7.35 -23.43
C GLU A 220 2.38 6.23 -22.60
N ILE A 221 3.16 5.57 -21.77
CA ILE A 221 2.71 4.61 -20.77
C ILE A 221 2.92 5.22 -19.38
N LEU A 222 1.85 5.29 -18.60
CA LEU A 222 1.87 5.91 -17.28
C LEU A 222 2.80 5.17 -16.32
N THR A 223 3.71 5.92 -15.73
CA THR A 223 4.58 5.49 -14.65
C THR A 223 4.63 6.62 -13.63
N LEU A 224 4.41 6.30 -12.35
CA LEU A 224 4.25 7.28 -11.29
C LEU A 224 5.34 7.11 -10.23
N THR A 225 5.96 8.20 -9.85
CA THR A 225 6.73 8.29 -8.62
C THR A 225 5.80 8.24 -7.40
N ASN A 226 6.35 7.98 -6.21
CA ASN A 226 5.59 8.01 -4.97
C ASN A 226 4.88 9.34 -4.72
N ILE A 227 5.45 10.46 -5.17
CA ILE A 227 4.87 11.80 -5.02
C ILE A 227 3.67 11.96 -5.96
N GLU A 228 3.83 11.62 -7.25
CA GLU A 228 2.78 11.71 -8.25
C GLU A 228 1.60 10.79 -7.91
N ALA A 229 1.88 9.55 -7.50
CA ALA A 229 0.87 8.58 -7.11
C ALA A 229 0.03 9.04 -5.89
N ALA A 230 0.63 9.78 -4.96
CA ALA A 230 -0.03 10.32 -3.77
C ALA A 230 -0.66 11.71 -3.98
N THR A 231 -0.40 12.36 -5.13
CA THR A 231 -0.94 13.68 -5.44
C THR A 231 -2.46 13.60 -5.54
N LYS A 232 -3.14 14.55 -4.90
CA LYS A 232 -4.60 14.59 -4.82
C LYS A 232 -5.16 15.52 -5.88
N TYR A 233 -6.28 15.13 -6.46
CA TYR A 233 -6.98 15.85 -7.53
C TYR A 233 -8.48 15.95 -7.26
N GLY A 234 -9.11 16.92 -7.92
CA GLY A 234 -10.55 17.16 -7.87
C GLY A 234 -11.03 17.76 -6.54
N GLU A 235 -12.30 18.10 -6.48
CA GLU A 235 -12.94 18.66 -5.27
C GLU A 235 -12.87 17.71 -4.07
N GLY A 236 -12.95 16.39 -4.30
CA GLY A 236 -12.84 15.35 -3.28
C GLY A 236 -11.43 15.12 -2.75
N GLN A 237 -10.42 15.79 -3.26
CA GLN A 237 -9.01 15.61 -2.87
C GLN A 237 -8.61 14.13 -2.84
N THR A 238 -8.99 13.39 -3.89
CA THR A 238 -8.70 11.95 -4.01
C THR A 238 -7.28 11.75 -4.55
N PRO A 239 -6.45 10.91 -3.93
CA PRO A 239 -5.12 10.62 -4.45
C PRO A 239 -5.22 9.90 -5.81
N LEU A 240 -4.24 10.16 -6.69
CA LEU A 240 -4.22 9.59 -8.02
C LEU A 240 -4.21 8.07 -8.02
N LEU A 241 -3.40 7.47 -7.14
CA LEU A 241 -3.28 6.02 -7.00
C LEU A 241 -2.97 5.58 -5.57
N SER A 242 -1.89 6.09 -4.96
CA SER A 242 -1.44 5.62 -3.65
C SER A 242 -2.03 6.43 -2.52
N THR A 243 -2.33 5.76 -1.41
CA THR A 243 -2.84 6.39 -0.17
C THR A 243 -1.80 7.33 0.45
N GLY A 244 -0.51 7.15 0.15
CA GLY A 244 0.55 8.04 0.60
C GLY A 244 1.94 7.41 0.63
N THR A 245 2.91 8.23 1.01
CA THR A 245 4.31 7.81 1.18
C THR A 245 4.60 7.50 2.64
N VAL A 246 5.35 6.42 2.89
CA VAL A 246 5.73 5.94 4.23
C VAL A 246 7.16 5.40 4.18
N GLU A 247 7.98 5.73 5.17
CA GLU A 247 9.42 5.44 5.20
C GLU A 247 9.76 3.94 5.38
N SER A 248 8.87 3.17 6.01
CA SER A 248 9.15 1.76 6.33
C SER A 248 7.86 0.97 6.56
N ILE A 249 7.98 -0.36 6.55
CA ILE A 249 6.87 -1.26 6.89
C ILE A 249 6.40 -1.04 8.34
N ASP A 250 7.30 -0.78 9.28
CA ASP A 250 6.92 -0.55 10.67
C ASP A 250 6.12 0.76 10.80
N ALA A 251 6.56 1.84 10.13
CA ALA A 251 5.79 3.08 10.06
C ALA A 251 4.44 2.89 9.34
N LEU A 252 4.37 1.98 8.35
CA LEU A 252 3.12 1.62 7.71
C LEU A 252 2.18 0.88 8.67
N ILE A 253 2.67 -0.08 9.44
CA ILE A 253 1.89 -0.82 10.44
C ILE A 253 1.28 0.15 11.46
N GLU A 254 2.06 1.12 11.94
CA GLU A 254 1.58 2.18 12.84
C GLU A 254 0.50 3.04 12.17
N LYS A 255 0.76 3.48 10.93
CA LYS A 255 -0.18 4.30 10.14
C LYS A 255 -1.50 3.59 9.85
N LEU A 256 -1.48 2.28 9.72
CA LEU A 256 -2.68 1.45 9.54
C LEU A 256 -3.46 1.22 10.85
N GLY A 257 -2.97 1.71 11.99
CA GLY A 257 -3.60 1.55 13.30
C GLY A 257 -3.30 0.23 14.00
N TYR A 258 -2.24 -0.48 13.56
CA TYR A 258 -1.80 -1.75 14.15
C TYR A 258 -0.59 -1.59 15.08
N THR A 259 -0.45 -0.44 15.74
CA THR A 259 0.63 -0.21 16.71
C THR A 259 0.62 -1.29 17.78
N GLY A 260 1.76 -1.95 17.98
CA GLY A 260 1.89 -3.07 18.92
C GLY A 260 1.45 -4.43 18.39
N ALA A 261 0.87 -4.53 17.19
CA ALA A 261 0.54 -5.81 16.58
C ALA A 261 1.79 -6.65 16.30
N LYS A 262 1.64 -7.97 16.36
CA LYS A 262 2.72 -8.90 16.03
C LYS A 262 2.97 -8.87 14.52
N ARG A 263 4.12 -8.33 14.10
CA ARG A 263 4.62 -8.44 12.74
C ARG A 263 5.19 -9.85 12.51
N VAL A 264 4.78 -10.48 11.41
CA VAL A 264 5.26 -11.79 10.97
C VAL A 264 5.79 -11.65 9.54
N ASP A 265 7.10 -11.75 9.37
CA ASP A 265 7.74 -11.68 8.05
C ASP A 265 7.83 -13.09 7.45
N ILE A 266 7.21 -13.27 6.29
CA ILE A 266 7.33 -14.49 5.50
C ILE A 266 8.72 -14.50 4.86
N LYS A 267 9.48 -15.53 5.14
CA LYS A 267 10.80 -15.73 4.51
C LYS A 267 10.65 -16.77 3.38
N PRO A 268 11.24 -16.53 2.20
CA PRO A 268 11.34 -17.57 1.20
C PRO A 268 11.99 -18.82 1.77
N LEU A 269 11.52 -20.00 1.39
CA LEU A 269 12.12 -21.28 1.78
C LEU A 269 13.17 -21.68 0.73
N GLY A 270 14.13 -22.54 1.09
CA GLY A 270 15.23 -22.90 0.20
C GLY A 270 14.83 -23.39 -1.19
N ALA A 271 13.67 -24.05 -1.34
CA ALA A 271 13.14 -24.44 -2.66
C ALA A 271 12.62 -23.24 -3.45
N GLU A 272 12.04 -22.23 -2.77
CA GLU A 272 11.56 -20.98 -3.38
C GLU A 272 12.76 -20.11 -3.79
N GLU A 273 13.81 -20.03 -2.97
CA GLU A 273 15.08 -19.35 -3.26
C GLU A 273 15.82 -19.99 -4.42
N LEU A 274 15.91 -21.33 -4.45
CA LEU A 274 16.56 -22.06 -5.55
C LEU A 274 15.79 -21.85 -6.86
N GLY A 275 14.44 -21.87 -6.81
CA GLY A 275 13.60 -21.63 -7.97
C GLY A 275 13.77 -20.20 -8.52
N SER A 276 13.90 -19.20 -7.66
CA SER A 276 14.19 -17.83 -8.07
C SER A 276 15.54 -17.71 -8.76
N TRP A 277 16.59 -18.33 -8.20
CA TRP A 277 17.93 -18.33 -8.80
C TRP A 277 17.99 -19.03 -10.18
N ILE A 278 17.18 -20.06 -10.41
CA ILE A 278 17.11 -20.77 -11.72
C ILE A 278 16.34 -19.95 -12.75
N SER A 279 15.37 -19.12 -12.32
CA SER A 279 14.48 -18.35 -13.22
C SER A 279 14.96 -16.92 -13.50
N SER A 280 16.00 -16.46 -12.81
CA SER A 280 16.66 -15.17 -13.05
C SER A 280 17.78 -15.30 -14.10
#